data_0c0f15639252b81973e6b97bc448e20e
#
_entry.id   0c0f15639252b81973e6b97bc448e20e
#
_cell.length_a   1.000
_cell.length_b   1.000
_cell.length_c   1.000
_cell.angle_alpha   90.00
_cell.angle_beta   90.00
_cell.angle_gamma   90.00
#
_symmetry.space_group_name_H-M   'P 1'
#
loop_
_entity.id
_entity.type
_entity.pdbx_description
1 polymer ?
#
loop_
_entity_poly.entity_id
_entity_poly.type
_entity_poly.pdbx_seq_one_letter_code
_entity_poly.pdbx_strand_id
1 'polypeptide(L)'
;MKINKVLALCLSPDQGGLELYFTKLVQHYRNMGYKMHAACMKSSYIAKSIIDNKAECPNTGFLKGIINFFVLRKYIIINKLNILHVSWSKDIFMAVMLKLLTPGNIKIIFYRQMKIPHPKTTFYHKFFYRNIDLFLVITDKLYEEAYRNLPIDKDKIKKLTYGISKPKSNIKLNRSDFMNINNIDPEIFSIAIFSRVEEQKGQHLVLDAINMSSNQMQLCIIGHVMSKQYKEDLLINAKIYHLTNYLKFVNFVDSPMSYMPFFDLLILPTYEETFGLVAAEAMIMGVPVIGSNAGGVPEIISHGSNGLLFETKNASDLSEKIDMLYENKTLREQLVSNASEYAYKRYNYDKHFGRLEEIFDSL
;
A
#
# COMPACT_ATOMS: atom_id res chain seq x y z
N MET A 1 19.40 -20.99 -7.91
CA MET A 1 18.89 -19.63 -7.80
C MET A 1 18.93 -19.16 -6.36
N LYS A 2 19.31 -17.91 -6.11
CA LYS A 2 19.49 -17.37 -4.75
C LYS A 2 18.18 -17.15 -3.97
N ILE A 3 17.01 -17.15 -4.62
CA ILE A 3 15.69 -17.00 -3.96
C ILE A 3 15.46 -18.06 -2.87
N ASN A 4 15.91 -19.29 -3.07
CA ASN A 4 15.83 -20.35 -2.04
C ASN A 4 16.70 -20.06 -0.80
N LYS A 5 17.56 -19.03 -0.85
CA LYS A 5 18.40 -18.58 0.27
C LYS A 5 17.89 -17.28 0.91
N VAL A 6 16.71 -16.81 0.51
CA VAL A 6 16.10 -15.57 1.01
C VAL A 6 15.22 -15.87 2.22
N LEU A 7 15.43 -15.11 3.29
CA LEU A 7 14.49 -14.95 4.39
C LEU A 7 13.82 -13.59 4.26
N ALA A 8 12.56 -13.57 3.89
CA ALA A 8 11.72 -12.38 4.01
C ALA A 8 11.38 -12.17 5.50
N LEU A 9 11.70 -10.99 6.04
CA LEU A 9 11.54 -10.65 7.46
C LEU A 9 10.56 -9.49 7.63
N CYS A 10 9.45 -9.76 8.34
CA CYS A 10 8.49 -8.74 8.76
C CYS A 10 7.81 -9.19 10.07
N LEU A 11 8.23 -8.60 11.19
CA LEU A 11 7.65 -8.87 12.52
C LEU A 11 6.55 -7.87 12.89
N SER A 12 5.90 -7.25 11.90
CA SER A 12 4.74 -6.37 12.13
C SER A 12 3.54 -7.17 12.65
N PRO A 13 2.84 -6.68 13.70
CA PRO A 13 1.60 -7.27 14.16
C PRO A 13 0.38 -6.85 13.34
N ASP A 14 0.53 -5.83 12.49
CA ASP A 14 -0.56 -5.13 11.83
C ASP A 14 -1.08 -5.87 10.58
N GLN A 15 -2.13 -5.30 9.98
CA GLN A 15 -2.66 -5.70 8.68
C GLN A 15 -2.86 -4.44 7.83
N GLY A 16 -1.93 -4.18 6.94
CA GLY A 16 -1.93 -3.02 6.06
C GLY A 16 -1.25 -3.32 4.73
N GLY A 17 -0.98 -2.28 3.94
CA GLY A 17 -0.35 -2.42 2.62
C GLY A 17 1.01 -3.12 2.65
N LEU A 18 1.80 -2.89 3.70
CA LEU A 18 3.11 -3.52 3.88
C LEU A 18 2.98 -5.03 4.08
N GLU A 19 2.09 -5.48 4.96
CA GLU A 19 1.87 -6.89 5.27
C GLU A 19 1.22 -7.63 4.10
N LEU A 20 0.30 -6.98 3.41
CA LEU A 20 -0.30 -7.50 2.17
C LEU A 20 0.75 -7.69 1.07
N TYR A 21 1.63 -6.70 0.86
CA TYR A 21 2.73 -6.83 -0.09
C TYR A 21 3.69 -7.96 0.31
N PHE A 22 4.06 -8.03 1.59
CA PHE A 22 4.95 -9.07 2.11
C PHE A 22 4.40 -10.48 1.83
N THR A 23 3.12 -10.71 2.09
CA THR A 23 2.49 -12.01 1.82
C THR A 23 2.44 -12.32 0.32
N LYS A 24 2.12 -11.32 -0.52
CA LYS A 24 2.16 -11.46 -1.99
C LYS A 24 3.57 -11.80 -2.49
N LEU A 25 4.61 -11.17 -1.96
CA LEU A 25 6.01 -11.45 -2.28
C LEU A 25 6.36 -12.93 -2.05
N VAL A 26 6.09 -13.43 -0.85
CA VAL A 26 6.40 -14.80 -0.48
C VAL A 26 5.58 -15.80 -1.32
N GLN A 27 4.29 -15.54 -1.50
CA GLN A 27 3.40 -16.39 -2.29
C GLN A 27 3.79 -16.42 -3.77
N HIS A 28 4.18 -15.26 -4.36
CA HIS A 28 4.62 -15.19 -5.75
C HIS A 28 5.75 -16.17 -6.03
N TYR A 29 6.83 -16.09 -5.29
CA TYR A 29 7.98 -16.95 -5.52
C TYR A 29 7.70 -18.42 -5.22
N ARG A 30 6.86 -18.72 -4.23
CA ARG A 30 6.42 -20.09 -3.96
C ARG A 30 5.57 -20.69 -5.08
N ASN A 31 4.69 -19.90 -5.66
CA ASN A 31 3.88 -20.33 -6.81
C ASN A 31 4.72 -20.59 -8.06
N MET A 32 5.92 -19.97 -8.15
CA MET A 32 6.90 -20.26 -9.18
C MET A 32 7.80 -21.47 -8.84
N GLY A 33 7.53 -22.17 -7.73
CA GLY A 33 8.30 -23.36 -7.31
C GLY A 33 9.54 -23.05 -6.45
N TYR A 34 9.78 -21.79 -6.07
CA TYR A 34 10.91 -21.46 -5.21
C TYR A 34 10.58 -21.68 -3.73
N LYS A 35 11.58 -22.11 -2.97
CA LYS A 35 11.46 -22.24 -1.51
C LYS A 35 11.82 -20.93 -0.81
N MET A 36 11.01 -19.88 -0.99
CA MET A 36 11.21 -18.63 -0.26
C MET A 36 10.75 -18.78 1.19
N HIS A 37 11.64 -18.42 2.13
CA HIS A 37 11.38 -18.49 3.57
C HIS A 37 10.82 -17.17 4.09
N ALA A 38 9.98 -17.24 5.13
CA ALA A 38 9.41 -16.08 5.79
C ALA A 38 9.70 -16.08 7.29
N ALA A 39 9.86 -14.89 7.87
CA ALA A 39 9.87 -14.70 9.31
C ALA A 39 8.81 -13.68 9.69
N CYS A 40 7.92 -14.05 10.60
CA CYS A 40 6.78 -13.26 11.02
C CYS A 40 6.50 -13.39 12.52
N MET A 41 5.72 -12.47 13.06
CA MET A 41 5.24 -12.58 14.42
C MET A 41 4.14 -13.64 14.53
N LYS A 42 4.22 -14.48 15.56
CA LYS A 42 3.20 -15.49 15.86
C LYS A 42 1.82 -14.85 15.97
N SER A 43 0.81 -15.50 15.39
CA SER A 43 -0.58 -15.05 15.37
C SER A 43 -0.86 -13.76 14.58
N SER A 44 0.14 -13.17 13.88
CA SER A 44 -0.06 -12.03 12.98
C SER A 44 -0.85 -12.41 11.73
N TYR A 45 -1.30 -11.40 10.97
CA TYR A 45 -1.89 -11.61 9.66
C TYR A 45 -0.96 -12.40 8.74
N ILE A 46 0.34 -12.05 8.73
CA ILE A 46 1.36 -12.74 7.93
C ILE A 46 1.46 -14.22 8.32
N ALA A 47 1.48 -14.53 9.63
CA ALA A 47 1.57 -15.91 10.12
C ALA A 47 0.38 -16.77 9.69
N LYS A 48 -0.81 -16.18 9.62
CA LYS A 48 -2.04 -16.86 9.14
C LYS A 48 -2.05 -17.05 7.62
N SER A 49 -1.50 -16.10 6.88
CA SER A 49 -1.50 -16.09 5.41
C SER A 49 -0.41 -16.98 4.80
N ILE A 50 0.68 -17.26 5.54
CA ILE A 50 1.81 -18.06 5.08
C ILE A 50 1.82 -19.38 5.87
N ILE A 51 1.61 -20.52 5.21
CA ILE A 51 1.47 -21.83 5.86
C ILE A 51 2.83 -22.47 6.12
N ASP A 52 3.70 -22.61 5.10
CA ASP A 52 4.96 -23.36 5.16
C ASP A 52 6.22 -22.48 5.16
N ASN A 53 7.39 -23.10 5.38
CA ASN A 53 8.72 -22.46 5.31
C ASN A 53 8.76 -21.11 6.02
N LYS A 54 8.26 -21.05 7.27
CA LYS A 54 8.24 -19.85 8.09
C LYS A 54 8.89 -20.06 9.45
N ALA A 55 9.52 -19.00 9.97
CA ALA A 55 9.92 -18.86 11.35
C ALA A 55 8.89 -17.98 12.07
N GLU A 56 8.20 -18.51 13.05
CA GLU A 56 7.28 -17.74 13.90
C GLU A 56 8.00 -17.24 15.16
N CYS A 57 8.06 -15.92 15.29
CA CYS A 57 8.65 -15.24 16.42
C CYS A 57 7.59 -14.95 17.49
N PRO A 58 7.88 -15.16 18.81
CA PRO A 58 7.02 -14.70 19.88
C PRO A 58 6.78 -13.18 19.81
N ASN A 59 5.70 -12.72 20.45
CA ASN A 59 5.33 -11.31 20.49
C ASN A 59 6.44 -10.39 20.99
N THR A 60 6.42 -9.10 20.58
CA THR A 60 7.44 -8.08 20.85
C THR A 60 7.61 -7.75 22.35
N GLY A 61 8.84 -7.42 22.74
CA GLY A 61 9.29 -7.00 24.07
C GLY A 61 10.79 -7.24 24.20
N PHE A 62 11.49 -6.57 25.12
CA PHE A 62 12.96 -6.64 25.20
C PHE A 62 13.50 -8.07 25.34
N LEU A 63 13.01 -8.83 26.32
CA LEU A 63 13.39 -10.25 26.51
C LEU A 63 12.98 -11.12 25.31
N LYS A 64 11.83 -10.83 24.71
CA LYS A 64 11.33 -11.55 23.54
C LYS A 64 12.15 -11.24 22.29
N GLY A 65 12.75 -10.06 22.19
CA GLY A 65 13.71 -9.71 21.14
C GLY A 65 14.94 -10.62 21.14
N ILE A 66 15.46 -10.98 22.31
CA ILE A 66 16.58 -11.93 22.46
C ILE A 66 16.15 -13.33 22.02
N ILE A 67 14.98 -13.79 22.43
CA ILE A 67 14.43 -15.08 22.01
C ILE A 67 14.25 -15.10 20.49
N ASN A 68 13.66 -14.07 19.90
CA ASN A 68 13.46 -13.95 18.46
C ASN A 68 14.80 -14.01 17.70
N PHE A 69 15.84 -13.37 18.22
CA PHE A 69 17.19 -13.45 17.63
C PHE A 69 17.70 -14.89 17.55
N PHE A 70 17.61 -15.65 18.64
CA PHE A 70 18.08 -17.05 18.64
C PHE A 70 17.21 -17.95 17.74
N VAL A 71 15.89 -17.75 17.74
CA VAL A 71 14.98 -18.47 16.84
C VAL A 71 15.35 -18.22 15.38
N LEU A 72 15.49 -16.96 14.97
CA LEU A 72 15.82 -16.57 13.60
C LEU A 72 17.24 -17.03 13.23
N ARG A 73 18.23 -16.85 14.12
CA ARG A 73 19.60 -17.31 13.90
C ARG A 73 19.67 -18.81 13.64
N LYS A 74 19.00 -19.61 14.49
CA LYS A 74 18.90 -21.06 14.32
C LYS A 74 18.25 -21.42 12.98
N TYR A 75 17.17 -20.74 12.63
CA TYR A 75 16.42 -20.96 11.39
C TYR A 75 17.29 -20.65 10.14
N ILE A 76 18.02 -19.55 10.18
CA ILE A 76 18.95 -19.14 9.11
C ILE A 76 20.03 -20.19 8.89
N ILE A 77 20.65 -20.67 9.97
CA ILE A 77 21.73 -21.66 9.90
C ILE A 77 21.22 -23.00 9.35
N ILE A 78 20.11 -23.52 9.87
CA ILE A 78 19.54 -24.80 9.45
C ILE A 78 19.15 -24.78 7.97
N ASN A 79 18.55 -23.67 7.49
CA ASN A 79 18.09 -23.54 6.12
C ASN A 79 19.14 -22.94 5.17
N LYS A 80 20.37 -22.68 5.66
CA LYS A 80 21.50 -22.10 4.89
C LYS A 80 21.13 -20.82 4.16
N LEU A 81 20.38 -19.92 4.83
CA LEU A 81 19.91 -18.65 4.29
C LEU A 81 21.02 -17.60 4.38
N ASN A 82 21.15 -16.75 3.37
CA ASN A 82 22.19 -15.72 3.34
C ASN A 82 21.71 -14.35 2.82
N ILE A 83 20.43 -14.21 2.50
CA ILE A 83 19.80 -12.94 2.12
C ILE A 83 18.63 -12.67 3.07
N LEU A 84 18.63 -11.50 3.70
CA LEU A 84 17.52 -11.00 4.50
C LEU A 84 16.81 -9.90 3.71
N HIS A 85 15.56 -10.15 3.30
CA HIS A 85 14.68 -9.16 2.70
C HIS A 85 13.78 -8.56 3.79
N VAL A 86 14.09 -7.37 4.23
CA VAL A 86 13.43 -6.70 5.37
C VAL A 86 12.41 -5.69 4.87
N SER A 87 11.17 -5.77 5.38
CA SER A 87 10.09 -4.86 4.99
C SER A 87 9.71 -3.85 6.08
N TRP A 88 9.88 -4.19 7.36
CA TRP A 88 9.47 -3.33 8.47
C TRP A 88 10.66 -2.63 9.13
N SER A 89 10.57 -1.32 9.33
CA SER A 89 11.71 -0.54 9.83
C SER A 89 12.16 -0.88 11.25
N LYS A 90 11.25 -1.40 12.08
CA LYS A 90 11.61 -1.86 13.43
C LYS A 90 12.45 -3.14 13.42
N ASP A 91 12.47 -3.86 12.29
CA ASP A 91 13.25 -5.10 12.14
C ASP A 91 14.71 -4.85 11.71
N ILE A 92 15.09 -3.60 11.37
CA ILE A 92 16.46 -3.27 10.94
C ILE A 92 17.49 -3.69 12.01
N PHE A 93 17.22 -3.40 13.29
CA PHE A 93 18.07 -3.81 14.39
C PHE A 93 18.29 -5.33 14.38
N MET A 94 17.20 -6.09 14.33
CA MET A 94 17.23 -7.56 14.31
C MET A 94 18.03 -8.08 13.11
N ALA A 95 17.78 -7.55 11.92
CA ALA A 95 18.46 -7.95 10.70
C ALA A 95 19.98 -7.71 10.74
N VAL A 96 20.40 -6.55 11.26
CA VAL A 96 21.83 -6.23 11.38
C VAL A 96 22.50 -7.11 12.44
N MET A 97 21.86 -7.37 13.59
CA MET A 97 22.40 -8.30 14.58
C MET A 97 22.52 -9.72 14.03
N LEU A 98 21.53 -10.18 13.25
CA LEU A 98 21.60 -11.47 12.55
C LEU A 98 22.76 -11.51 11.55
N LYS A 99 22.97 -10.44 10.77
CA LYS A 99 24.09 -10.34 9.83
C LYS A 99 25.45 -10.44 10.53
N LEU A 100 25.61 -9.74 11.65
CA LEU A 100 26.89 -9.65 12.35
C LEU A 100 27.22 -10.88 13.22
N LEU A 101 26.21 -11.53 13.80
CA LEU A 101 26.38 -12.59 14.80
C LEU A 101 26.02 -13.98 14.29
N THR A 102 25.64 -14.13 13.01
CA THR A 102 25.40 -15.43 12.40
C THR A 102 26.54 -15.78 11.44
N PRO A 103 27.08 -17.00 11.47
CA PRO A 103 28.10 -17.42 10.52
C PRO A 103 27.64 -17.32 9.07
N GLY A 104 28.52 -16.88 8.19
CA GLY A 104 28.25 -16.73 6.76
C GLY A 104 28.18 -15.27 6.29
N ASN A 105 28.16 -15.07 4.99
CA ASN A 105 28.05 -13.74 4.37
C ASN A 105 26.59 -13.38 4.15
N ILE A 106 25.94 -12.88 5.21
CA ILE A 106 24.53 -12.46 5.12
C ILE A 106 24.43 -11.07 4.50
N LYS A 107 23.57 -10.93 3.49
CA LYS A 107 23.22 -9.66 2.83
C LYS A 107 21.86 -9.16 3.28
N ILE A 108 21.73 -7.86 3.47
CA ILE A 108 20.48 -7.22 3.86
C ILE A 108 19.96 -6.35 2.71
N ILE A 109 18.77 -6.68 2.22
CA ILE A 109 17.95 -5.82 1.38
C ILE A 109 16.87 -5.22 2.25
N PHE A 110 16.79 -3.91 2.34
CA PHE A 110 15.68 -3.25 3.03
C PHE A 110 14.76 -2.60 2.01
N TYR A 111 13.49 -3.05 1.95
CA TYR A 111 12.48 -2.51 1.05
C TYR A 111 11.57 -1.55 1.79
N ARG A 112 11.85 -0.26 1.63
CA ARG A 112 11.15 0.82 2.34
C ARG A 112 9.88 1.23 1.61
N GLN A 113 8.75 1.16 2.34
CA GLN A 113 7.41 1.48 1.83
C GLN A 113 6.75 2.65 2.57
N MET A 114 7.40 3.16 3.62
CA MET A 114 6.88 4.24 4.47
C MET A 114 7.82 5.43 4.44
N LYS A 115 7.27 6.64 4.56
CA LYS A 115 8.03 7.90 4.61
C LYS A 115 9.18 7.91 5.62
N ILE A 116 10.15 8.79 5.38
CA ILE A 116 11.32 9.02 6.23
C ILE A 116 11.32 10.51 6.64
N PRO A 117 10.47 10.90 7.61
CA PRO A 117 10.17 12.31 7.86
C PRO A 117 11.33 13.11 8.46
N HIS A 118 12.28 12.43 9.11
CA HIS A 118 13.35 13.10 9.86
C HIS A 118 14.72 12.47 9.59
N PRO A 119 15.81 13.28 9.61
CA PRO A 119 17.17 12.79 9.49
C PRO A 119 17.53 11.77 10.58
N LYS A 120 18.23 10.71 10.19
CA LYS A 120 18.71 9.63 11.08
C LYS A 120 20.20 9.83 11.38
N THR A 121 20.55 10.79 12.24
CA THR A 121 21.93 11.28 12.41
C THR A 121 22.69 10.65 13.58
N THR A 122 22.01 9.96 14.51
CA THR A 122 22.65 9.37 15.69
C THR A 122 23.64 8.27 15.33
N PHE A 123 24.64 8.01 16.22
CA PHE A 123 25.59 6.91 16.06
C PHE A 123 24.90 5.56 15.85
N TYR A 124 23.81 5.29 16.59
CA TYR A 124 22.96 4.14 16.43
C TYR A 124 22.46 3.98 14.98
N HIS A 125 21.85 5.04 14.40
CA HIS A 125 21.36 5.00 13.04
C HIS A 125 22.51 4.81 12.03
N LYS A 126 23.65 5.51 12.22
CA LYS A 126 24.82 5.37 11.35
C LYS A 126 25.32 3.92 11.32
N PHE A 127 25.40 3.28 12.50
CA PHE A 127 25.83 1.88 12.58
C PHE A 127 24.86 0.93 11.84
N PHE A 128 23.54 1.05 12.05
CA PHE A 128 22.58 0.12 11.46
C PHE A 128 22.40 0.34 9.95
N TYR A 129 22.24 1.57 9.50
CA TYR A 129 22.03 1.85 8.08
C TYR A 129 23.27 1.54 7.21
N ARG A 130 24.48 1.69 7.70
CA ARG A 130 25.70 1.32 6.97
C ARG A 130 25.83 -0.18 6.75
N ASN A 131 25.23 -1.00 7.59
CA ASN A 131 25.22 -2.46 7.46
C ASN A 131 24.19 -2.99 6.46
N ILE A 132 23.33 -2.14 5.91
CA ILE A 132 22.40 -2.50 4.83
C ILE A 132 23.18 -2.55 3.51
N ASP A 133 23.03 -3.65 2.77
CA ASP A 133 23.72 -3.85 1.49
C ASP A 133 22.96 -3.19 0.34
N LEU A 134 21.62 -3.20 0.38
CA LEU A 134 20.77 -2.55 -0.61
C LEU A 134 19.51 -1.97 0.05
N PHE A 135 19.18 -0.72 -0.27
CA PHE A 135 18.02 -0.01 0.22
C PHE A 135 17.07 0.30 -0.93
N LEU A 136 15.94 -0.39 -0.99
CA LEU A 136 14.93 -0.22 -2.02
C LEU A 136 13.84 0.74 -1.55
N VAL A 137 13.38 1.61 -2.43
CA VAL A 137 12.29 2.58 -2.20
C VAL A 137 11.26 2.51 -3.32
N ILE A 138 10.00 2.84 -3.00
CA ILE A 138 8.87 2.65 -3.92
C ILE A 138 8.57 3.87 -4.80
N THR A 139 8.97 5.09 -4.37
CA THR A 139 8.68 6.35 -5.06
C THR A 139 9.94 7.21 -5.22
N ASP A 140 9.91 8.19 -6.12
CA ASP A 140 10.99 9.16 -6.28
C ASP A 140 11.08 10.08 -5.05
N LYS A 141 9.94 10.49 -4.49
CA LYS A 141 9.88 11.24 -3.23
C LYS A 141 10.58 10.49 -2.09
N LEU A 142 10.29 9.19 -1.95
CA LEU A 142 10.92 8.37 -0.91
C LEU A 142 12.42 8.15 -1.18
N TYR A 143 12.83 8.13 -2.45
CA TYR A 143 14.26 8.13 -2.83
C TYR A 143 14.96 9.40 -2.33
N GLU A 144 14.38 10.57 -2.58
CA GLU A 144 14.91 11.85 -2.11
C GLU A 144 14.95 11.93 -0.57
N GLU A 145 13.88 11.46 0.10
CA GLU A 145 13.86 11.39 1.56
C GLU A 145 14.97 10.47 2.10
N ALA A 146 15.15 9.28 1.51
CA ALA A 146 16.22 8.37 1.90
C ALA A 146 17.60 8.97 1.64
N TYR A 147 17.79 9.61 0.48
CA TYR A 147 19.03 10.26 0.10
C TYR A 147 19.43 11.37 1.09
N ARG A 148 18.49 12.18 1.55
CA ARG A 148 18.73 13.31 2.47
C ARG A 148 18.83 12.88 3.93
N ASN A 149 17.97 11.94 4.35
CA ASN A 149 17.72 11.67 5.77
C ASN A 149 18.43 10.44 6.32
N LEU A 150 18.98 9.56 5.45
CA LEU A 150 19.60 8.32 5.93
C LEU A 150 21.13 8.35 5.82
N PRO A 151 21.83 7.84 6.85
CA PRO A 151 23.28 7.70 6.85
C PRO A 151 23.71 6.39 6.14
N ILE A 152 23.28 6.23 4.89
CA ILE A 152 23.59 5.08 4.01
C ILE A 152 24.35 5.59 2.78
N ASP A 153 25.20 4.72 2.20
CA ASP A 153 25.90 5.02 0.95
C ASP A 153 24.86 5.19 -0.17
N LYS A 154 24.97 6.27 -0.93
CA LYS A 154 23.92 6.69 -1.87
C LYS A 154 23.75 5.73 -3.06
N ASP A 155 24.82 5.07 -3.46
CA ASP A 155 24.84 4.02 -4.49
C ASP A 155 24.04 2.76 -4.10
N LYS A 156 23.84 2.54 -2.80
CA LYS A 156 23.00 1.47 -2.27
C LYS A 156 21.51 1.77 -2.31
N ILE A 157 21.08 3.01 -2.60
CA ILE A 157 19.66 3.39 -2.68
C ILE A 157 19.18 3.18 -4.12
N LYS A 158 18.17 2.33 -4.31
CA LYS A 158 17.57 2.07 -5.63
C LYS A 158 16.05 2.14 -5.56
N LYS A 159 15.43 2.59 -6.65
CA LYS A 159 13.96 2.57 -6.76
C LYS A 159 13.48 1.23 -7.33
N LEU A 160 12.49 0.66 -6.66
CA LEU A 160 11.72 -0.49 -7.12
C LEU A 160 10.23 -0.21 -6.83
N THR A 161 9.50 0.23 -7.85
CA THR A 161 8.07 0.54 -7.76
C THR A 161 7.26 -0.75 -7.59
N TYR A 162 6.09 -0.69 -6.98
CA TYR A 162 5.19 -1.84 -6.80
C TYR A 162 4.81 -2.51 -8.12
N GLY A 163 4.63 -3.84 -8.06
CA GLY A 163 3.93 -4.62 -9.07
C GLY A 163 2.48 -4.88 -8.64
N ILE A 164 1.53 -4.59 -9.51
CA ILE A 164 0.11 -4.79 -9.28
C ILE A 164 -0.41 -5.83 -10.28
N SER A 165 -1.00 -6.91 -9.78
CA SER A 165 -1.68 -7.91 -10.60
C SER A 165 -3.17 -7.63 -10.62
N LYS A 166 -3.80 -7.80 -11.78
CA LYS A 166 -5.27 -7.84 -11.84
C LYS A 166 -5.79 -9.00 -10.96
N PRO A 167 -6.89 -8.81 -10.23
CA PRO A 167 -7.48 -9.89 -9.46
C PRO A 167 -7.87 -11.04 -10.40
N LYS A 168 -7.60 -12.27 -9.98
CA LYS A 168 -8.21 -13.44 -10.63
C LYS A 168 -9.71 -13.34 -10.40
N SER A 169 -10.52 -13.56 -11.41
CA SER A 169 -11.97 -13.30 -11.51
C SER A 169 -12.88 -14.07 -10.52
N ASN A 170 -12.50 -14.18 -9.26
CA ASN A 170 -13.32 -14.77 -8.19
C ASN A 170 -14.04 -13.67 -7.40
N ILE A 171 -14.82 -12.83 -8.10
CA ILE A 171 -15.72 -11.88 -7.43
C ILE A 171 -16.83 -12.71 -6.76
N LYS A 172 -16.95 -12.61 -5.43
CA LYS A 172 -18.00 -13.32 -4.67
C LYS A 172 -19.40 -12.76 -4.95
N LEU A 173 -19.48 -11.47 -5.32
CA LEU A 173 -20.74 -10.76 -5.58
C LEU A 173 -20.62 -10.04 -6.93
N ASN A 174 -21.63 -10.15 -7.78
CA ASN A 174 -21.76 -9.29 -8.96
C ASN A 174 -22.11 -7.84 -8.54
N ARG A 175 -22.08 -6.89 -9.50
CA ARG A 175 -22.37 -5.47 -9.23
C ARG A 175 -23.75 -5.28 -8.58
N SER A 176 -24.79 -5.90 -9.13
CA SER A 176 -26.16 -5.74 -8.63
C SER A 176 -26.30 -6.18 -7.18
N ASP A 177 -25.80 -7.38 -6.86
CA ASP A 177 -25.86 -7.90 -5.49
C ASP A 177 -25.05 -7.04 -4.52
N PHE A 178 -23.86 -6.60 -4.93
CA PHE A 178 -23.03 -5.72 -4.10
C PHE A 178 -23.72 -4.39 -3.80
N MET A 179 -24.29 -3.75 -4.82
CA MET A 179 -25.01 -2.48 -4.67
C MET A 179 -26.24 -2.64 -3.75
N ASN A 180 -27.04 -3.69 -3.98
CA ASN A 180 -28.25 -3.96 -3.19
C ASN A 180 -27.94 -4.21 -1.69
N ILE A 181 -26.98 -5.09 -1.39
CA ILE A 181 -26.59 -5.43 -0.01
C ILE A 181 -26.10 -4.20 0.76
N ASN A 182 -25.43 -3.26 0.06
CA ASN A 182 -24.87 -2.06 0.69
C ASN A 182 -25.80 -0.83 0.58
N ASN A 183 -27.03 -1.00 0.07
CA ASN A 183 -28.01 0.08 -0.15
C ASN A 183 -27.44 1.22 -1.02
N ILE A 184 -26.68 0.88 -2.05
CA ILE A 184 -26.11 1.80 -3.04
C ILE A 184 -27.04 1.81 -4.24
N ASP A 185 -27.52 2.99 -4.63
CA ASP A 185 -28.41 3.15 -5.78
C ASP A 185 -27.60 3.04 -7.09
N PRO A 186 -27.87 2.05 -7.97
CA PRO A 186 -27.11 1.89 -9.21
C PRO A 186 -27.31 2.99 -10.24
N GLU A 187 -28.38 3.79 -10.11
CA GLU A 187 -28.71 4.88 -11.03
C GLU A 187 -28.08 6.23 -10.63
N ILE A 188 -27.58 6.34 -9.39
CA ILE A 188 -26.94 7.55 -8.89
C ILE A 188 -25.43 7.45 -9.08
N PHE A 189 -24.82 8.52 -9.61
CA PHE A 189 -23.36 8.60 -9.78
C PHE A 189 -22.64 8.31 -8.46
N SER A 190 -21.81 7.27 -8.48
CA SER A 190 -21.23 6.70 -7.29
C SER A 190 -19.73 6.99 -7.18
N ILE A 191 -19.36 7.66 -6.08
CA ILE A 191 -17.98 7.96 -5.72
C ILE A 191 -17.52 6.96 -4.67
N ALA A 192 -16.37 6.32 -4.90
CA ALA A 192 -15.79 5.38 -3.95
C ALA A 192 -14.50 5.89 -3.31
N ILE A 193 -14.35 5.60 -2.00
CA ILE A 193 -13.11 5.74 -1.26
C ILE A 193 -12.76 4.37 -0.66
N PHE A 194 -11.67 3.76 -1.12
CA PHE A 194 -11.15 2.52 -0.55
C PHE A 194 -10.03 2.84 0.44
N SER A 195 -10.39 3.02 1.71
CA SER A 195 -9.43 3.34 2.77
C SER A 195 -9.97 3.02 4.15
N ARG A 196 -9.10 3.01 5.16
CA ARG A 196 -9.51 3.06 6.55
C ARG A 196 -10.29 4.34 6.82
N VAL A 197 -11.32 4.27 7.66
CA VAL A 197 -12.10 5.45 8.08
C VAL A 197 -11.36 6.12 9.22
N GLU A 198 -10.63 7.18 8.91
CA GLU A 198 -9.83 8.00 9.82
C GLU A 198 -9.59 9.39 9.20
N GLU A 199 -9.42 10.42 10.02
CA GLU A 199 -9.35 11.81 9.57
C GLU A 199 -8.26 12.08 8.52
N GLN A 200 -7.09 11.45 8.65
CA GLN A 200 -5.99 11.61 7.71
C GLN A 200 -6.29 11.14 6.28
N LYS A 201 -7.37 10.35 6.12
CA LYS A 201 -7.83 9.87 4.80
C LYS A 201 -8.80 10.84 4.13
N GLY A 202 -9.22 11.92 4.78
CA GLY A 202 -9.89 13.06 4.18
C GLY A 202 -11.30 12.80 3.64
N GLN A 203 -12.00 11.77 4.13
CA GLN A 203 -13.35 11.44 3.64
C GLN A 203 -14.34 12.59 3.78
N HIS A 204 -14.20 13.44 4.81
CA HIS A 204 -15.02 14.62 5.00
C HIS A 204 -14.88 15.63 3.86
N LEU A 205 -13.67 15.78 3.26
CA LEU A 205 -13.49 16.67 2.11
C LEU A 205 -14.36 16.27 0.91
N VAL A 206 -14.57 14.96 0.71
CA VAL A 206 -15.44 14.49 -0.38
C VAL A 206 -16.89 14.75 -0.05
N LEU A 207 -17.29 14.58 1.20
CA LEU A 207 -18.65 14.92 1.64
C LEU A 207 -18.92 16.42 1.51
N ASP A 208 -17.98 17.27 1.91
CA ASP A 208 -18.05 18.73 1.75
C ASP A 208 -18.12 19.12 0.26
N ALA A 209 -17.29 18.48 -0.59
CA ALA A 209 -17.30 18.73 -2.02
C ALA A 209 -18.64 18.35 -2.69
N ILE A 210 -19.24 17.23 -2.31
CA ILE A 210 -20.56 16.82 -2.80
C ILE A 210 -21.63 17.82 -2.36
N ASN A 211 -21.56 18.35 -1.14
CA ASN A 211 -22.49 19.36 -0.65
C ASN A 211 -22.38 20.70 -1.42
N MET A 212 -21.23 21.01 -1.98
CA MET A 212 -21.00 22.21 -2.81
C MET A 212 -21.50 22.04 -4.25
N SER A 213 -21.61 20.80 -4.73
CA SER A 213 -22.07 20.47 -6.07
C SER A 213 -23.61 20.55 -6.16
N SER A 214 -24.12 20.93 -7.33
CA SER A 214 -25.55 20.84 -7.65
C SER A 214 -25.96 19.47 -8.20
N ASN A 215 -24.99 18.59 -8.49
CA ASN A 215 -25.22 17.29 -9.09
C ASN A 215 -25.54 16.23 -8.03
N GLN A 216 -26.47 15.32 -8.37
CA GLN A 216 -26.84 14.25 -7.44
C GLN A 216 -25.81 13.11 -7.47
N MET A 217 -25.16 12.89 -6.35
CA MET A 217 -24.09 11.87 -6.20
C MET A 217 -24.22 11.13 -4.88
N GLN A 218 -23.62 9.95 -4.80
CA GLN A 218 -23.51 9.21 -3.54
C GLN A 218 -22.04 8.88 -3.24
N LEU A 219 -21.69 8.92 -1.95
CA LEU A 219 -20.37 8.61 -1.43
C LEU A 219 -20.37 7.24 -0.75
N CYS A 220 -19.51 6.36 -1.22
CA CYS A 220 -19.30 5.02 -0.66
C CYS A 220 -17.90 4.93 -0.05
N ILE A 221 -17.81 4.73 1.25
CA ILE A 221 -16.55 4.58 1.98
C ILE A 221 -16.38 3.11 2.34
N ILE A 222 -15.36 2.46 1.75
CA ILE A 222 -15.11 1.01 1.85
C ILE A 222 -13.86 0.77 2.68
N GLY A 223 -13.99 0.14 3.86
CA GLY A 223 -12.86 -0.22 4.71
C GLY A 223 -13.14 -0.30 6.20
N HIS A 224 -12.09 -0.56 6.97
CA HIS A 224 -12.20 -0.64 8.43
C HIS A 224 -12.36 0.73 9.08
N VAL A 225 -13.25 0.82 10.05
CA VAL A 225 -13.43 2.01 10.90
C VAL A 225 -12.36 2.00 11.99
N MET A 226 -11.39 2.91 11.90
CA MET A 226 -10.33 3.07 12.90
C MET A 226 -10.71 4.08 13.98
N SER A 227 -11.49 5.12 13.62
CA SER A 227 -12.02 6.12 14.53
C SER A 227 -13.53 6.12 14.49
N LYS A 228 -14.18 5.66 15.56
CA LYS A 228 -15.65 5.72 15.71
C LYS A 228 -16.13 7.17 15.74
N GLN A 229 -15.44 8.04 16.48
CA GLN A 229 -15.76 9.45 16.57
C GLN A 229 -15.79 10.10 15.19
N TYR A 230 -14.74 9.91 14.39
CA TYR A 230 -14.67 10.46 13.04
C TYR A 230 -15.81 9.95 12.12
N LYS A 231 -16.18 8.67 12.26
CA LYS A 231 -17.35 8.14 11.54
C LYS A 231 -18.65 8.84 11.98
N GLU A 232 -18.82 9.08 13.28
CA GLU A 232 -19.98 9.81 13.82
C GLU A 232 -20.00 11.26 13.31
N ASP A 233 -18.86 11.93 13.26
CA ASP A 233 -18.74 13.29 12.71
C ASP A 233 -19.13 13.33 11.23
N LEU A 234 -18.75 12.34 10.43
CA LEU A 234 -19.18 12.21 9.03
C LEU A 234 -20.70 12.03 8.91
N LEU A 235 -21.33 11.24 9.78
CA LEU A 235 -22.78 11.04 9.79
C LEU A 235 -23.53 12.31 10.22
N ILE A 236 -22.98 13.08 11.17
CA ILE A 236 -23.55 14.38 11.59
C ILE A 236 -23.49 15.37 10.43
N ASN A 237 -22.33 15.48 9.76
CA ASN A 237 -22.18 16.36 8.60
C ASN A 237 -23.11 15.96 7.45
N ALA A 238 -23.21 14.65 7.16
CA ALA A 238 -24.15 14.15 6.15
C ALA A 238 -25.61 14.51 6.48
N LYS A 239 -26.01 14.54 7.77
CA LYS A 239 -27.33 14.99 8.19
C LYS A 239 -27.53 16.50 7.98
N ILE A 240 -26.53 17.30 8.33
CA ILE A 240 -26.53 18.77 8.13
C ILE A 240 -26.66 19.11 6.64
N TYR A 241 -25.97 18.38 5.78
CA TYR A 241 -25.96 18.56 4.32
C TYR A 241 -27.13 17.89 3.59
N HIS A 242 -28.06 17.26 4.31
CA HIS A 242 -29.15 16.45 3.73
C HIS A 242 -28.67 15.28 2.85
N LEU A 243 -27.45 14.78 3.09
CA LEU A 243 -26.81 13.69 2.34
C LEU A 243 -26.88 12.34 3.06
N THR A 244 -27.70 12.18 4.11
CA THR A 244 -27.78 10.95 4.93
C THR A 244 -28.03 9.70 4.07
N ASN A 245 -28.91 9.80 3.08
CA ASN A 245 -29.24 8.68 2.17
C ASN A 245 -28.17 8.44 1.10
N TYR A 246 -27.25 9.35 0.93
CA TYR A 246 -26.18 9.30 -0.09
C TYR A 246 -24.82 8.97 0.48
N LEU A 247 -24.65 8.89 1.80
CA LEU A 247 -23.42 8.43 2.46
C LEU A 247 -23.57 6.95 2.85
N LYS A 248 -22.69 6.10 2.30
CA LYS A 248 -22.68 4.66 2.56
C LYS A 248 -21.35 4.23 3.17
N PHE A 249 -21.42 3.44 4.23
CA PHE A 249 -20.25 2.78 4.81
C PHE A 249 -20.30 1.28 4.49
N VAL A 250 -19.31 0.81 3.76
CA VAL A 250 -19.16 -0.59 3.39
C VAL A 250 -18.02 -1.19 4.19
N ASN A 251 -18.22 -2.36 4.75
CA ASN A 251 -17.17 -3.06 5.48
C ASN A 251 -15.98 -3.39 4.57
N PHE A 252 -14.84 -3.71 5.20
CA PHE A 252 -13.66 -4.16 4.48
C PHE A 252 -13.97 -5.35 3.56
N VAL A 253 -13.43 -5.31 2.34
CA VAL A 253 -13.53 -6.36 1.33
C VAL A 253 -12.16 -6.95 1.05
N ASP A 254 -12.07 -8.28 0.93
CA ASP A 254 -10.78 -8.99 0.76
C ASP A 254 -10.08 -8.69 -0.57
N SER A 255 -10.82 -8.32 -1.61
CA SER A 255 -10.30 -8.03 -2.95
C SER A 255 -10.81 -6.68 -3.46
N PRO A 256 -10.36 -5.54 -2.91
CA PRO A 256 -10.90 -4.23 -3.23
C PRO A 256 -10.88 -3.91 -4.73
N MET A 257 -9.82 -4.27 -5.45
CA MET A 257 -9.71 -4.07 -6.89
C MET A 257 -10.90 -4.66 -7.67
N SER A 258 -11.44 -5.81 -7.23
CA SER A 258 -12.55 -6.47 -7.91
C SER A 258 -13.86 -5.68 -7.83
N TYR A 259 -14.00 -4.82 -6.85
CA TYR A 259 -15.20 -4.00 -6.62
C TYR A 259 -15.06 -2.57 -7.15
N MET A 260 -13.82 -2.12 -7.45
CA MET A 260 -13.58 -0.77 -7.98
C MET A 260 -14.39 -0.47 -9.25
N PRO A 261 -14.52 -1.38 -10.24
CA PRO A 261 -15.28 -1.12 -11.45
C PRO A 261 -16.81 -0.97 -11.25
N PHE A 262 -17.29 -1.18 -10.03
CA PHE A 262 -18.71 -0.97 -9.70
C PHE A 262 -19.07 0.51 -9.51
N PHE A 263 -18.08 1.37 -9.38
CA PHE A 263 -18.20 2.80 -9.10
C PHE A 263 -17.79 3.65 -10.30
N ASP A 264 -18.39 4.84 -10.40
CA ASP A 264 -18.16 5.77 -11.50
C ASP A 264 -16.87 6.58 -11.33
N LEU A 265 -16.43 6.78 -10.10
CA LEU A 265 -15.26 7.57 -9.73
C LEU A 265 -14.62 7.06 -8.45
N LEU A 266 -13.30 6.97 -8.43
CA LEU A 266 -12.54 6.74 -7.20
C LEU A 266 -11.83 8.02 -6.78
N ILE A 267 -11.93 8.38 -5.48
CA ILE A 267 -11.22 9.52 -4.93
C ILE A 267 -10.24 9.06 -3.85
N LEU A 268 -9.03 9.61 -3.90
CA LEU A 268 -7.97 9.46 -2.90
C LEU A 268 -7.72 10.81 -2.21
N PRO A 269 -8.55 11.20 -1.20
CA PRO A 269 -8.51 12.54 -0.63
C PRO A 269 -7.52 12.67 0.55
N THR A 270 -6.55 11.79 0.62
CA THR A 270 -5.61 11.66 1.75
C THR A 270 -4.75 12.92 1.93
N TYR A 271 -4.47 13.28 3.18
CA TYR A 271 -3.57 14.40 3.50
C TYR A 271 -2.11 14.05 3.30
N GLU A 272 -1.79 12.78 3.41
CA GLU A 272 -0.43 12.28 3.24
C GLU A 272 -0.46 10.80 2.81
N GLU A 273 0.22 10.51 1.73
CA GLU A 273 0.33 9.15 1.20
C GLU A 273 1.78 8.88 0.74
N THR A 274 2.30 7.70 1.05
CA THR A 274 3.66 7.36 0.60
C THR A 274 3.67 6.95 -0.88
N PHE A 275 2.65 6.23 -1.32
CA PHE A 275 2.51 5.79 -2.71
C PHE A 275 1.13 6.13 -3.28
N GLY A 276 0.04 5.61 -2.69
CA GLY A 276 -1.30 5.73 -3.25
C GLY A 276 -1.68 4.51 -4.10
N LEU A 277 -1.35 3.31 -3.59
CA LEU A 277 -1.58 2.03 -4.27
C LEU A 277 -3.00 1.91 -4.83
N VAL A 278 -4.00 2.38 -4.08
CA VAL A 278 -5.42 2.36 -4.46
C VAL A 278 -5.69 3.13 -5.76
N ALA A 279 -5.01 4.25 -6.00
CA ALA A 279 -5.14 4.99 -7.26
C ALA A 279 -4.59 4.20 -8.45
N ALA A 280 -3.41 3.58 -8.30
CA ALA A 280 -2.83 2.74 -9.34
C ALA A 280 -3.67 1.47 -9.60
N GLU A 281 -4.26 0.89 -8.55
CA GLU A 281 -5.20 -0.24 -8.64
C GLU A 281 -6.47 0.15 -9.42
N ALA A 282 -7.06 1.31 -9.12
CA ALA A 282 -8.23 1.82 -9.83
C ALA A 282 -7.94 2.10 -11.32
N MET A 283 -6.78 2.69 -11.63
CA MET A 283 -6.34 2.88 -13.01
C MET A 283 -6.23 1.57 -13.79
N ILE A 284 -5.66 0.52 -13.18
CA ILE A 284 -5.56 -0.82 -13.78
C ILE A 284 -6.95 -1.43 -14.00
N MET A 285 -7.90 -1.12 -13.12
CA MET A 285 -9.26 -1.62 -13.21
C MET A 285 -10.18 -0.77 -14.12
N GLY A 286 -9.66 0.29 -14.72
CA GLY A 286 -10.40 1.15 -15.65
C GLY A 286 -11.39 2.09 -14.96
N VAL A 287 -11.07 2.56 -13.75
CA VAL A 287 -11.90 3.51 -13.00
C VAL A 287 -11.22 4.88 -13.02
N PRO A 288 -11.96 5.98 -13.32
CA PRO A 288 -11.41 7.32 -13.26
C PRO A 288 -10.98 7.67 -11.83
N VAL A 289 -9.91 8.44 -11.68
CA VAL A 289 -9.33 8.75 -10.37
C VAL A 289 -9.13 10.24 -10.18
N ILE A 290 -9.55 10.74 -9.01
CA ILE A 290 -9.13 12.04 -8.47
C ILE A 290 -8.26 11.78 -7.25
N GLY A 291 -7.08 12.40 -7.16
CA GLY A 291 -6.20 12.30 -6.00
C GLY A 291 -5.82 13.66 -5.43
N SER A 292 -5.51 13.70 -4.14
CA SER A 292 -4.92 14.90 -3.53
C SER A 292 -3.51 15.12 -4.06
N ASN A 293 -3.12 16.38 -4.23
CA ASN A 293 -1.74 16.76 -4.59
C ASN A 293 -0.80 16.64 -3.37
N ALA A 294 -0.72 15.44 -2.79
CA ALA A 294 0.01 15.15 -1.56
C ALA A 294 0.85 13.88 -1.65
N GLY A 295 1.98 13.88 -0.97
CA GLY A 295 2.81 12.69 -0.81
C GLY A 295 3.33 12.12 -2.13
N GLY A 296 3.09 10.83 -2.35
CA GLY A 296 3.45 10.09 -3.55
C GLY A 296 2.32 10.06 -4.61
N VAL A 297 1.15 10.65 -4.34
CA VAL A 297 0.01 10.65 -5.28
C VAL A 297 0.34 11.31 -6.62
N PRO A 298 1.07 12.47 -6.67
CA PRO A 298 1.49 13.09 -7.93
C PRO A 298 2.48 12.26 -8.76
N GLU A 299 3.10 11.23 -8.19
CA GLU A 299 3.93 10.30 -8.96
C GLU A 299 3.09 9.25 -9.73
N ILE A 300 1.83 9.08 -9.33
CA ILE A 300 0.88 8.16 -9.97
C ILE A 300 -0.05 8.91 -10.92
N ILE A 301 -0.61 10.04 -10.45
CA ILE A 301 -1.58 10.83 -11.18
C ILE A 301 -0.87 12.03 -11.82
N SER A 302 -0.84 12.04 -13.14
CA SER A 302 -0.47 13.20 -13.96
C SER A 302 -1.75 13.97 -14.28
N HIS A 303 -1.93 15.14 -13.65
CA HIS A 303 -3.13 15.96 -13.76
C HIS A 303 -3.55 16.21 -15.22
N GLY A 304 -4.81 15.93 -15.54
CA GLY A 304 -5.38 16.10 -16.88
C GLY A 304 -4.95 15.07 -17.93
N SER A 305 -4.04 14.17 -17.59
CA SER A 305 -3.55 13.13 -18.51
C SER A 305 -4.10 11.74 -18.18
N ASN A 306 -3.91 11.25 -16.95
CA ASN A 306 -4.35 9.93 -16.50
C ASN A 306 -5.23 9.97 -15.25
N GLY A 307 -5.67 11.14 -14.83
CA GLY A 307 -6.51 11.42 -13.68
C GLY A 307 -6.47 12.91 -13.35
N LEU A 308 -7.18 13.30 -12.31
CA LEU A 308 -7.16 14.68 -11.84
C LEU A 308 -6.50 14.76 -10.44
N LEU A 309 -5.77 15.86 -10.21
CA LEU A 309 -5.26 16.22 -8.90
C LEU A 309 -6.05 17.43 -8.37
N PHE A 310 -6.34 17.42 -7.07
CA PHE A 310 -6.90 18.58 -6.38
C PHE A 310 -5.94 19.05 -5.28
N GLU A 311 -6.03 20.33 -4.92
CA GLU A 311 -5.25 20.92 -3.85
C GLU A 311 -5.61 20.28 -2.50
N THR A 312 -4.60 19.80 -1.79
CA THR A 312 -4.79 19.08 -0.52
C THR A 312 -5.56 19.93 0.49
N LYS A 313 -6.62 19.35 1.09
CA LYS A 313 -7.53 20.00 2.04
C LYS A 313 -8.44 21.09 1.44
N ASN A 314 -8.52 21.20 0.14
CA ASN A 314 -9.40 22.14 -0.55
C ASN A 314 -10.64 21.42 -1.12
N ALA A 315 -11.76 21.49 -0.39
CA ALA A 315 -13.01 20.86 -0.79
C ALA A 315 -13.64 21.54 -2.03
N SER A 316 -13.42 22.86 -2.21
CA SER A 316 -13.94 23.59 -3.38
C SER A 316 -13.24 23.13 -4.67
N ASP A 317 -11.90 23.05 -4.66
CA ASP A 317 -11.17 22.53 -5.83
C ASP A 317 -11.52 21.05 -6.11
N LEU A 318 -11.74 20.25 -5.05
CA LEU A 318 -12.22 18.88 -5.21
C LEU A 318 -13.61 18.83 -5.85
N SER A 319 -14.54 19.70 -5.44
CA SER A 319 -15.88 19.80 -6.01
C SER A 319 -15.83 20.11 -7.52
N GLU A 320 -15.01 21.09 -7.93
CA GLU A 320 -14.82 21.42 -9.34
C GLU A 320 -14.30 20.22 -10.16
N LYS A 321 -13.35 19.43 -9.61
CA LYS A 321 -12.84 18.23 -10.30
C LYS A 321 -13.87 17.11 -10.37
N ILE A 322 -14.72 16.97 -9.35
CA ILE A 322 -15.83 16.01 -9.35
C ILE A 322 -16.85 16.40 -10.42
N ASP A 323 -17.30 17.65 -10.43
CA ASP A 323 -18.30 18.15 -11.39
C ASP A 323 -17.77 18.04 -12.83
N MET A 324 -16.50 18.36 -13.07
CA MET A 324 -15.85 18.19 -14.37
C MET A 324 -15.95 16.74 -14.86
N LEU A 325 -15.73 15.75 -13.99
CA LEU A 325 -15.84 14.34 -14.36
C LEU A 325 -17.29 13.85 -14.39
N TYR A 326 -18.19 14.40 -13.58
CA TYR A 326 -19.61 14.08 -13.63
C TYR A 326 -20.24 14.48 -14.96
N GLU A 327 -19.98 15.69 -15.43
CA GLU A 327 -20.59 16.28 -16.61
C GLU A 327 -19.95 15.82 -17.93
N ASN A 328 -18.66 15.47 -17.91
CA ASN A 328 -17.90 15.17 -19.13
C ASN A 328 -17.52 13.69 -19.24
N LYS A 329 -18.44 12.87 -19.79
CA LYS A 329 -18.21 11.45 -20.04
C LYS A 329 -17.01 11.18 -20.95
N THR A 330 -16.82 12.00 -22.00
CA THR A 330 -15.70 11.85 -22.94
C THR A 330 -14.37 12.04 -22.24
N LEU A 331 -14.26 13.05 -21.36
CA LEU A 331 -13.06 13.25 -20.54
C LEU A 331 -12.79 12.06 -19.63
N ARG A 332 -13.83 11.50 -18.95
CA ARG A 332 -13.68 10.31 -18.13
C ARG A 332 -13.09 9.14 -18.92
N GLU A 333 -13.66 8.86 -20.10
CA GLU A 333 -13.22 7.76 -20.97
C GLU A 333 -11.77 7.94 -21.44
N GLN A 334 -11.39 9.18 -21.80
CA GLN A 334 -10.03 9.52 -22.20
C GLN A 334 -9.03 9.33 -21.05
N LEU A 335 -9.34 9.84 -19.86
CA LEU A 335 -8.50 9.69 -18.68
C LEU A 335 -8.32 8.21 -18.30
N VAL A 336 -9.40 7.43 -18.35
CA VAL A 336 -9.37 5.98 -18.08
C VAL A 336 -8.49 5.23 -19.07
N SER A 337 -8.62 5.52 -20.36
CA SER A 337 -7.79 4.89 -21.41
C SER A 337 -6.30 5.13 -21.14
N ASN A 338 -5.94 6.40 -20.94
CA ASN A 338 -4.55 6.79 -20.66
C ASN A 338 -4.03 6.20 -19.34
N ALA A 339 -4.87 6.22 -18.29
CA ALA A 339 -4.54 5.69 -16.97
C ALA A 339 -4.26 4.19 -17.01
N SER A 340 -5.12 3.44 -17.71
CA SER A 340 -4.98 1.98 -17.81
C SER A 340 -3.70 1.58 -18.51
N GLU A 341 -3.36 2.23 -19.63
CA GLU A 341 -2.12 1.99 -20.37
C GLU A 341 -0.89 2.36 -19.53
N TYR A 342 -0.91 3.54 -18.91
CA TYR A 342 0.17 4.01 -18.04
C TYR A 342 0.41 3.05 -16.87
N ALA A 343 -0.66 2.70 -16.14
CA ALA A 343 -0.56 1.86 -14.95
C ALA A 343 -0.12 0.44 -15.29
N TYR A 344 -0.63 -0.13 -16.39
CA TYR A 344 -0.22 -1.45 -16.87
C TYR A 344 1.28 -1.52 -17.21
N LYS A 345 1.82 -0.48 -17.87
CA LYS A 345 3.23 -0.40 -18.21
C LYS A 345 4.13 -0.18 -16.99
N ARG A 346 3.71 0.74 -16.09
CA ARG A 346 4.53 1.20 -14.97
C ARG A 346 4.50 0.27 -13.77
N TYR A 347 3.33 -0.31 -13.47
CA TYR A 347 3.10 -1.16 -12.29
C TYR A 347 2.96 -2.64 -12.66
N ASN A 348 3.62 -3.05 -13.74
CA ASN A 348 3.58 -4.43 -14.23
C ASN A 348 4.11 -5.40 -13.16
N TYR A 349 3.26 -6.37 -12.80
CA TYR A 349 3.54 -7.35 -11.76
C TYR A 349 4.77 -8.20 -12.05
N ASP A 350 4.84 -8.76 -13.26
CA ASP A 350 5.92 -9.67 -13.63
C ASP A 350 7.27 -8.95 -13.76
N LYS A 351 7.25 -7.71 -14.27
CA LYS A 351 8.46 -6.87 -14.31
C LYS A 351 8.99 -6.53 -12.92
N HIS A 352 8.10 -6.25 -11.96
CA HIS A 352 8.49 -5.97 -10.58
C HIS A 352 9.21 -7.15 -9.95
N PHE A 353 8.60 -8.34 -10.01
CA PHE A 353 9.18 -9.53 -9.40
C PHE A 353 10.39 -10.05 -10.16
N GLY A 354 10.44 -9.94 -11.49
CA GLY A 354 11.63 -10.23 -12.28
C GLY A 354 12.83 -9.35 -11.90
N ARG A 355 12.61 -8.03 -11.72
CA ARG A 355 13.66 -7.13 -11.22
C ARG A 355 14.11 -7.45 -9.81
N LEU A 356 13.21 -7.88 -8.94
CA LEU A 356 13.56 -8.29 -7.59
C LEU A 356 14.35 -9.60 -7.60
N GLU A 357 14.07 -10.52 -8.51
CA GLU A 357 14.84 -11.74 -8.73
C GLU A 357 16.27 -11.43 -9.19
N GLU A 358 16.43 -10.54 -10.19
CA GLU A 358 17.75 -10.05 -10.62
C GLU A 358 18.55 -9.45 -9.45
N ILE A 359 17.87 -8.69 -8.57
CA ILE A 359 18.47 -8.13 -7.36
C ILE A 359 18.95 -9.24 -6.42
N PHE A 360 18.12 -10.26 -6.15
CA PHE A 360 18.55 -11.39 -5.32
C PHE A 360 19.75 -12.14 -5.92
N ASP A 361 19.77 -12.29 -7.23
CA ASP A 361 20.86 -13.01 -7.92
C ASP A 361 22.15 -12.18 -8.02
N SER A 362 22.07 -10.85 -7.92
CA SER A 362 23.26 -9.97 -7.95
C SER A 362 24.03 -9.89 -6.62
N LEU A 363 23.44 -10.31 -5.49
CA LEU A 363 24.02 -10.27 -4.14
C LEU A 363 24.73 -11.56 -3.75
#